data_3009b9e484f6e6717e69032b505ff011
#
_entry.id   3009b9e484f6e6717e69032b505ff011
#
_cell.length_a   1.000
_cell.length_b   1.000
_cell.length_c   1.000
_cell.angle_alpha   90.00
_cell.angle_beta   90.00
_cell.angle_gamma   90.00
#
_symmetry.space_group_name_H-M   'P 1'
#
loop_
_entity.id
_entity.type
_entity.pdbx_description
1 polymer ?
#
loop_
_entity_poly.entity_id
_entity_poly.type
_entity_poly.pdbx_seq_one_letter_code
_entity_poly.pdbx_strand_id
1 'polypeptide(L)'
;MRGTARKISLPRRLVADLMHASIRIPFVSLQRPLNVRQLLEARALAAQPPGWAAIFVKAFSLVAREEPVLRTLYAKWPWPSLYELPRSIAMIAIARIEDGEDCVLPQKIIAADALPLAEIDARIRQAKDAPIADVPAFRKVLLVTRLPLPLRRFAWLIGLNFGRQRANFFGSFVVTSVAAYGAGELHALSPGPFILSYGVVKQDQTVDVVIRWDHRISDAALIARTLNRLERVLNTEIAAELRGARQQAEPKPVRAVAT
;
A
#
# COMPACT_ATOMS: atom_id res chain seq x y z
N MET A 1 -20.72 18.77 -32.24
CA MET A 1 -21.05 17.44 -31.66
C MET A 1 -21.77 17.63 -30.35
N ARG A 2 -22.87 16.90 -30.06
CA ARG A 2 -23.54 16.88 -28.77
C ARG A 2 -23.17 15.58 -28.06
N GLY A 3 -22.58 15.64 -26.86
CA GLY A 3 -22.27 14.49 -26.01
C GLY A 3 -23.48 14.05 -25.18
N THR A 4 -23.40 12.86 -24.56
CA THR A 4 -24.42 12.33 -23.65
C THR A 4 -23.88 12.35 -22.22
N ALA A 5 -24.63 12.96 -21.29
CA ALA A 5 -24.30 12.94 -19.87
C ALA A 5 -24.65 11.56 -19.28
N ARG A 6 -23.73 10.96 -18.53
CA ARG A 6 -23.94 9.71 -17.80
C ARG A 6 -23.84 9.93 -16.29
N LYS A 7 -24.62 9.18 -15.54
CA LYS A 7 -24.57 9.20 -14.07
C LYS A 7 -23.26 8.57 -13.61
N ILE A 8 -22.57 9.23 -12.68
CA ILE A 8 -21.31 8.74 -12.10
C ILE A 8 -21.63 7.61 -11.09
N SER A 9 -20.95 6.46 -11.24
CA SER A 9 -21.05 5.33 -10.32
C SER A 9 -20.50 5.67 -8.93
N LEU A 10 -20.85 4.86 -7.94
CA LEU A 10 -20.37 5.07 -6.56
C LEU A 10 -18.83 4.94 -6.45
N PRO A 11 -18.17 3.92 -7.02
CA PRO A 11 -16.72 3.85 -7.03
C PRO A 11 -16.06 5.03 -7.75
N ARG A 12 -16.60 5.44 -8.90
CA ARG A 12 -16.05 6.59 -9.64
C ARG A 12 -16.20 7.91 -8.88
N ARG A 13 -17.26 8.03 -8.08
CA ARG A 13 -17.46 9.18 -7.18
C ARG A 13 -16.41 9.21 -6.08
N LEU A 14 -16.04 8.06 -5.52
CA LEU A 14 -14.94 7.94 -4.57
C LEU A 14 -13.62 8.41 -5.19
N VAL A 15 -13.30 7.95 -6.41
CA VAL A 15 -12.09 8.39 -7.12
C VAL A 15 -12.08 9.91 -7.34
N ALA A 16 -13.21 10.50 -7.71
CA ALA A 16 -13.32 11.96 -7.86
C ALA A 16 -13.06 12.71 -6.55
N ASP A 17 -13.54 12.18 -5.42
CA ASP A 17 -13.27 12.77 -4.10
C ASP A 17 -11.79 12.60 -3.70
N LEU A 18 -11.19 11.44 -3.97
CA LEU A 18 -9.75 11.20 -3.75
C LEU A 18 -8.89 12.17 -4.56
N MET A 19 -9.21 12.38 -5.83
CA MET A 19 -8.48 13.33 -6.68
C MET A 19 -8.62 14.76 -6.15
N HIS A 20 -9.83 15.18 -5.81
CA HIS A 20 -10.06 16.50 -5.20
C HIS A 20 -9.27 16.70 -3.89
N ALA A 21 -9.18 15.66 -3.05
CA ALA A 21 -8.42 15.67 -1.81
C ALA A 21 -6.90 15.73 -2.04
N SER A 22 -6.41 15.12 -3.12
CA SER A 22 -4.98 14.98 -3.41
C SER A 22 -4.36 16.18 -4.12
N ILE A 23 -5.15 16.98 -4.85
CA ILE A 23 -4.65 18.05 -5.74
C ILE A 23 -3.85 19.13 -5.00
N ARG A 24 -4.06 19.32 -3.71
CA ARG A 24 -3.39 20.34 -2.89
C ARG A 24 -2.19 19.83 -2.12
N ILE A 25 -1.79 18.57 -2.34
CA ILE A 25 -0.61 17.98 -1.68
C ILE A 25 0.59 18.16 -2.60
N PRO A 26 1.65 18.84 -2.15
CA PRO A 26 2.85 19.09 -2.96
C PRO A 26 3.69 17.81 -3.03
N PHE A 27 3.31 16.90 -3.94
CA PHE A 27 4.03 15.65 -4.14
C PHE A 27 5.29 15.86 -4.97
N VAL A 28 6.37 15.26 -4.49
CA VAL A 28 7.59 15.00 -5.25
C VAL A 28 7.73 13.49 -5.43
N SER A 29 8.43 13.04 -6.46
CA SER A 29 8.64 11.62 -6.73
C SER A 29 10.11 11.32 -6.99
N LEU A 30 10.56 10.18 -6.50
CA LEU A 30 11.87 9.61 -6.78
C LEU A 30 11.69 8.16 -7.23
N GLN A 31 12.31 7.81 -8.34
CA GLN A 31 12.30 6.48 -8.94
C GLN A 31 13.69 5.86 -8.90
N ARG A 32 13.74 4.55 -8.66
CA ARG A 32 14.97 3.77 -8.72
C ARG A 32 14.68 2.31 -9.07
N PRO A 33 15.48 1.67 -9.94
CA PRO A 33 15.50 0.20 -10.06
C PRO A 33 16.13 -0.41 -8.80
N LEU A 34 15.42 -1.37 -8.18
CA LEU A 34 15.92 -2.15 -7.05
C LEU A 34 16.28 -3.55 -7.52
N ASN A 35 17.46 -4.03 -7.15
CA ASN A 35 17.86 -5.42 -7.37
C ASN A 35 17.08 -6.31 -6.38
N VAL A 36 16.41 -7.35 -6.89
CA VAL A 36 15.58 -8.26 -6.08
C VAL A 36 15.97 -9.73 -6.26
N ARG A 37 17.23 -10.00 -6.66
CA ARG A 37 17.73 -11.35 -6.95
C ARG A 37 17.49 -12.33 -5.81
N GLN A 38 17.96 -12.01 -4.60
CA GLN A 38 17.85 -12.91 -3.44
C GLN A 38 16.39 -13.13 -3.01
N LEU A 39 15.55 -12.10 -3.18
CA LEU A 39 14.11 -12.20 -2.97
C LEU A 39 13.48 -13.16 -3.99
N LEU A 40 13.84 -13.06 -5.28
CA LEU A 40 13.32 -13.94 -6.33
C LEU A 40 13.71 -15.39 -6.08
N GLU A 41 14.97 -15.66 -5.72
CA GLU A 41 15.44 -16.99 -5.35
C GLU A 41 14.63 -17.56 -4.16
N ALA A 42 14.47 -16.78 -3.10
CA ALA A 42 13.70 -17.21 -1.93
C ALA A 42 12.21 -17.43 -2.27
N ARG A 43 11.63 -16.57 -3.10
CA ARG A 43 10.23 -16.65 -3.52
C ARG A 43 9.96 -17.86 -4.42
N ALA A 44 10.90 -18.22 -5.30
CA ALA A 44 10.81 -19.42 -6.16
C ALA A 44 10.79 -20.73 -5.34
N LEU A 45 11.37 -20.73 -4.15
CA LEU A 45 11.38 -21.88 -3.25
C LEU A 45 10.13 -22.01 -2.39
N ALA A 46 9.28 -20.96 -2.32
CA ALA A 46 8.07 -20.98 -1.50
C ALA A 46 6.96 -21.82 -2.16
N ALA A 47 6.35 -22.73 -1.39
CA ALA A 47 5.24 -23.58 -1.88
C ALA A 47 4.03 -22.73 -2.34
N GLN A 48 3.77 -21.65 -1.66
CA GLN A 48 2.75 -20.65 -2.00
C GLN A 48 3.39 -19.26 -1.98
N PRO A 49 3.96 -18.78 -3.10
CA PRO A 49 4.64 -17.52 -3.13
C PRO A 49 3.65 -16.35 -2.88
N PRO A 50 3.93 -15.48 -1.90
CA PRO A 50 3.06 -14.34 -1.60
C PRO A 50 3.04 -13.35 -2.76
N GLY A 51 1.96 -12.59 -2.88
CA GLY A 51 1.83 -11.52 -3.87
C GLY A 51 2.82 -10.38 -3.62
N TRP A 52 3.24 -9.72 -4.69
CA TRP A 52 4.18 -8.59 -4.62
C TRP A 52 3.68 -7.45 -3.73
N ALA A 53 2.37 -7.20 -3.71
CA ALA A 53 1.78 -6.18 -2.84
C ALA A 53 2.03 -6.50 -1.35
N ALA A 54 1.89 -7.76 -0.93
CA ALA A 54 2.19 -8.17 0.44
C ALA A 54 3.67 -7.98 0.79
N ILE A 55 4.56 -8.35 -0.13
CA ILE A 55 6.01 -8.18 0.00
C ILE A 55 6.37 -6.71 0.21
N PHE A 56 5.89 -5.80 -0.67
CA PHE A 56 6.19 -4.38 -0.56
C PHE A 56 5.55 -3.71 0.65
N VAL A 57 4.34 -4.12 1.05
CA VAL A 57 3.69 -3.66 2.28
C VAL A 57 4.52 -4.02 3.51
N LYS A 58 4.96 -5.28 3.62
CA LYS A 58 5.81 -5.73 4.73
C LYS A 58 7.15 -5.02 4.72
N ALA A 59 7.85 -5.00 3.59
CA ALA A 59 9.16 -4.41 3.46
C ALA A 59 9.16 -2.91 3.79
N PHE A 60 8.20 -2.13 3.27
CA PHE A 60 8.10 -0.71 3.58
C PHE A 60 7.73 -0.47 5.05
N SER A 61 6.88 -1.32 5.66
CA SER A 61 6.55 -1.25 7.08
C SER A 61 7.77 -1.52 7.97
N LEU A 62 8.65 -2.46 7.60
CA LEU A 62 9.91 -2.72 8.30
C LEU A 62 10.84 -1.50 8.24
N VAL A 63 10.98 -0.89 7.05
CA VAL A 63 11.75 0.36 6.91
C VAL A 63 11.15 1.49 7.74
N ALA A 64 9.81 1.65 7.71
CA ALA A 64 9.10 2.70 8.46
C ALA A 64 9.13 2.48 9.98
N ARG A 65 9.33 1.26 10.47
CA ARG A 65 9.53 0.97 11.89
C ARG A 65 10.78 1.66 12.43
N GLU A 66 11.84 1.65 11.65
CA GLU A 66 13.14 2.20 12.04
C GLU A 66 13.29 3.68 11.63
N GLU A 67 12.49 4.17 10.67
CA GLU A 67 12.50 5.55 10.18
C GLU A 67 11.14 6.21 10.46
N PRO A 68 10.97 6.88 11.63
CA PRO A 68 9.68 7.45 12.05
C PRO A 68 9.07 8.45 11.08
N VAL A 69 9.89 9.15 10.30
CA VAL A 69 9.41 10.11 9.30
C VAL A 69 8.49 9.44 8.28
N LEU A 70 8.72 8.14 7.93
CA LEU A 70 7.89 7.39 6.99
C LEU A 70 6.50 7.02 7.54
N ARG A 71 6.24 7.29 8.82
CA ARG A 71 4.92 7.12 9.46
C ARG A 71 4.38 8.43 10.02
N THR A 72 4.89 9.55 9.50
CA THR A 72 4.49 10.91 9.87
C THR A 72 3.59 11.51 8.81
N LEU A 73 2.60 12.29 9.24
CA LEU A 73 1.65 13.00 8.39
C LEU A 73 1.70 14.50 8.68
N TYR A 74 1.52 15.30 7.64
CA TYR A 74 1.28 16.73 7.82
C TYR A 74 -0.18 16.97 8.20
N ALA A 75 -0.43 17.54 9.38
CA ALA A 75 -1.76 17.96 9.84
C ALA A 75 -1.85 19.48 9.77
N LYS A 76 -2.94 20.00 9.22
CA LYS A 76 -3.14 21.45 9.08
C LYS A 76 -3.80 22.07 10.32
N TRP A 77 -4.65 21.31 11.01
CA TRP A 77 -5.45 21.80 12.12
C TRP A 77 -5.10 21.15 13.47
N PRO A 78 -5.26 21.91 14.58
CA PRO A 78 -5.68 23.32 14.67
C PRO A 78 -4.64 24.30 14.13
N TRP A 79 -3.35 23.92 14.13
CA TRP A 79 -2.22 24.61 13.49
C TRP A 79 -1.33 23.62 12.75
N PRO A 80 -0.58 24.08 11.75
CA PRO A 80 0.32 23.21 10.98
C PRO A 80 1.29 22.45 11.89
N SER A 81 1.27 21.13 11.78
CA SER A 81 2.10 20.24 12.60
C SER A 81 2.41 18.93 11.88
N LEU A 82 3.44 18.24 12.34
CA LEU A 82 3.76 16.88 11.94
C LEU A 82 3.17 15.91 12.98
N TYR A 83 2.35 14.98 12.52
CA TYR A 83 1.70 13.99 13.38
C TYR A 83 2.34 12.62 13.12
N GLU A 84 3.17 12.16 14.04
CA GLU A 84 3.82 10.85 13.98
C GLU A 84 2.93 9.76 14.55
N LEU A 85 2.89 8.62 13.85
CA LEU A 85 2.16 7.42 14.28
C LEU A 85 3.09 6.48 15.05
N PRO A 86 2.61 5.79 16.10
CA PRO A 86 3.40 4.80 16.84
C PRO A 86 3.72 3.57 15.97
N ARG A 87 2.86 3.26 14.99
CA ARG A 87 3.02 2.15 14.04
C ARG A 87 2.61 2.58 12.64
N SER A 88 3.14 1.90 11.63
CA SER A 88 2.76 2.13 10.24
C SER A 88 1.32 1.66 9.98
N ILE A 89 0.64 2.36 9.09
CA ILE A 89 -0.68 2.00 8.55
C ILE A 89 -0.56 1.97 7.04
N ALA A 90 -0.51 0.76 6.49
CA ALA A 90 -0.49 0.55 5.05
C ALA A 90 -1.91 0.63 4.47
N MET A 91 -2.06 1.36 3.37
CA MET A 91 -3.24 1.34 2.51
C MET A 91 -2.86 0.69 1.20
N ILE A 92 -3.60 -0.33 0.78
CA ILE A 92 -3.36 -1.05 -0.46
C ILE A 92 -4.49 -0.74 -1.44
N ALA A 93 -4.12 -0.30 -2.64
CA ALA A 93 -5.06 -0.08 -3.72
C ALA A 93 -5.48 -1.43 -4.33
N ILE A 94 -6.70 -1.88 -4.06
CA ILE A 94 -7.24 -3.13 -4.58
C ILE A 94 -8.08 -2.83 -5.83
N ALA A 95 -7.62 -3.30 -7.00
CA ALA A 95 -8.39 -3.24 -8.23
C ALA A 95 -9.52 -4.29 -8.19
N ARG A 96 -10.73 -3.88 -8.56
CA ARG A 96 -11.93 -4.71 -8.62
C ARG A 96 -12.79 -4.31 -9.80
N ILE A 97 -13.71 -5.20 -10.15
CA ILE A 97 -14.81 -4.90 -11.07
C ILE A 97 -16.11 -4.97 -10.26
N GLU A 98 -16.86 -3.86 -10.23
CA GLU A 98 -18.12 -3.77 -9.52
C GLU A 98 -19.18 -3.17 -10.46
N ASP A 99 -20.32 -3.85 -10.55
CA ASP A 99 -21.41 -3.48 -11.47
C ASP A 99 -20.92 -3.33 -12.94
N GLY A 100 -19.93 -4.14 -13.35
CA GLY A 100 -19.32 -4.07 -14.69
C GLY A 100 -18.38 -2.90 -14.93
N GLU A 101 -17.99 -2.16 -13.87
CA GLU A 101 -17.07 -1.02 -13.95
C GLU A 101 -15.79 -1.29 -13.14
N ASP A 102 -14.62 -0.96 -13.73
CA ASP A 102 -13.34 -1.00 -13.03
C ASP A 102 -13.31 0.02 -11.89
N CYS A 103 -12.93 -0.44 -10.71
CA CYS A 103 -12.80 0.40 -9.56
C CYS A 103 -11.57 0.04 -8.71
N VAL A 104 -11.16 0.96 -7.85
CA VAL A 104 -10.07 0.78 -6.88
C VAL A 104 -10.60 1.09 -5.49
N LEU A 105 -10.46 0.13 -4.58
CA LEU A 105 -10.89 0.26 -3.19
C LEU A 105 -9.69 0.09 -2.24
N PRO A 106 -9.62 0.86 -1.13
CA PRO A 106 -8.49 0.82 -0.22
C PRO A 106 -8.63 -0.27 0.83
N GLN A 107 -7.69 -1.20 0.89
CA GLN A 107 -7.54 -2.14 2.02
C GLN A 107 -6.54 -1.59 3.02
N LYS A 108 -6.87 -1.66 4.31
CA LYS A 108 -6.03 -1.17 5.41
C LYS A 108 -5.38 -2.30 6.18
N ILE A 109 -4.05 -2.22 6.39
CA ILE A 109 -3.30 -3.13 7.27
C ILE A 109 -2.47 -2.29 8.24
N ILE A 110 -2.67 -2.52 9.54
CA ILE A 110 -1.97 -1.81 10.62
C ILE A 110 -0.80 -2.64 11.07
N ALA A 111 0.36 -2.01 11.31
CA ALA A 111 1.57 -2.64 11.84
C ALA A 111 1.99 -3.90 11.05
N ALA A 112 2.04 -3.79 9.73
CA ALA A 112 2.40 -4.91 8.87
C ALA A 112 3.83 -5.43 9.12
N ASP A 113 4.71 -4.64 9.71
CA ASP A 113 6.04 -5.04 10.18
C ASP A 113 5.98 -6.16 11.22
N ALA A 114 4.93 -6.22 12.05
CA ALA A 114 4.75 -7.23 13.09
C ALA A 114 3.95 -8.46 12.64
N LEU A 115 3.32 -8.43 11.46
CA LEU A 115 2.51 -9.53 10.93
C LEU A 115 3.36 -10.47 10.07
N PRO A 116 3.08 -11.79 10.10
CA PRO A 116 3.65 -12.72 9.13
C PRO A 116 3.28 -12.31 7.69
N LEU A 117 4.19 -12.51 6.75
CA LEU A 117 3.96 -12.18 5.33
C LEU A 117 2.76 -12.94 4.75
N ALA A 118 2.58 -14.20 5.14
CA ALA A 118 1.43 -15.02 4.75
C ALA A 118 0.09 -14.43 5.20
N GLU A 119 0.04 -13.84 6.39
CA GLU A 119 -1.17 -13.18 6.91
C GLU A 119 -1.51 -11.90 6.14
N ILE A 120 -0.49 -11.10 5.83
CA ILE A 120 -0.65 -9.90 4.99
C ILE A 120 -1.22 -10.29 3.62
N ASP A 121 -0.65 -11.32 3.00
CA ASP A 121 -1.08 -11.82 1.70
C ASP A 121 -2.51 -12.38 1.73
N ALA A 122 -2.86 -13.15 2.76
CA ALA A 122 -4.22 -13.66 2.95
C ALA A 122 -5.26 -12.52 3.06
N ARG A 123 -4.96 -11.47 3.84
CA ARG A 123 -5.83 -10.29 3.96
C ARG A 123 -6.00 -9.54 2.64
N ILE A 124 -4.94 -9.46 1.82
CA ILE A 124 -5.01 -8.82 0.50
C ILE A 124 -5.84 -9.68 -0.47
N ARG A 125 -5.65 -11.01 -0.48
CA ARG A 125 -6.47 -11.93 -1.29
C ARG A 125 -7.94 -11.86 -0.88
N GLN A 126 -8.24 -11.93 0.41
CA GLN A 126 -9.61 -11.77 0.90
C GLN A 126 -10.24 -10.46 0.41
N ALA A 127 -9.50 -9.35 0.44
CA ALA A 127 -10.02 -8.07 -0.04
C ALA A 127 -10.24 -8.05 -1.57
N LYS A 128 -9.52 -8.88 -2.35
CA LYS A 128 -9.74 -9.03 -3.78
C LYS A 128 -10.99 -9.85 -4.11
N ASP A 129 -11.21 -10.93 -3.36
CA ASP A 129 -12.16 -11.98 -3.74
C ASP A 129 -13.49 -11.88 -2.98
N ALA A 130 -13.49 -11.39 -1.73
CA ALA A 130 -14.69 -11.28 -0.91
C ALA A 130 -15.68 -10.22 -1.44
N PRO A 131 -17.00 -10.40 -1.24
CA PRO A 131 -17.97 -9.35 -1.53
C PRO A 131 -17.63 -8.03 -0.84
N ILE A 132 -17.94 -6.90 -1.48
CA ILE A 132 -17.65 -5.55 -0.91
C ILE A 132 -18.23 -5.38 0.49
N ALA A 133 -19.42 -5.93 0.73
CA ALA A 133 -20.11 -5.84 2.01
C ALA A 133 -19.33 -6.52 3.15
N ASP A 134 -18.51 -7.53 2.85
CA ASP A 134 -17.76 -8.32 3.82
C ASP A 134 -16.37 -7.75 4.13
N VAL A 135 -15.94 -6.72 3.37
CA VAL A 135 -14.68 -6.02 3.61
C VAL A 135 -14.94 -4.71 4.38
N PRO A 136 -14.64 -4.63 5.69
CA PRO A 136 -15.00 -3.48 6.52
C PRO A 136 -14.43 -2.14 6.02
N ALA A 137 -13.22 -2.16 5.43
CA ALA A 137 -12.59 -0.98 4.86
C ALA A 137 -13.39 -0.41 3.68
N PHE A 138 -13.86 -1.28 2.78
CA PHE A 138 -14.65 -0.90 1.61
C PHE A 138 -16.02 -0.34 2.03
N ARG A 139 -16.70 -1.03 2.93
CA ARG A 139 -18.01 -0.61 3.45
C ARG A 139 -17.96 0.79 4.06
N LYS A 140 -16.93 1.09 4.87
CA LYS A 140 -16.78 2.41 5.52
C LYS A 140 -16.59 3.53 4.49
N VAL A 141 -15.71 3.33 3.51
CA VAL A 141 -15.41 4.36 2.52
C VAL A 141 -16.58 4.61 1.59
N LEU A 142 -17.29 3.55 1.20
CA LEU A 142 -18.47 3.67 0.35
C LEU A 142 -19.67 4.31 1.08
N LEU A 143 -19.78 4.08 2.40
CA LEU A 143 -20.79 4.77 3.21
C LEU A 143 -20.60 6.29 3.17
N VAL A 144 -19.37 6.77 3.36
CA VAL A 144 -19.06 8.21 3.24
C VAL A 144 -19.35 8.72 1.82
N THR A 145 -19.05 7.94 0.81
CA THR A 145 -19.26 8.31 -0.61
C THR A 145 -20.75 8.42 -0.96
N ARG A 146 -21.65 7.76 -0.23
CA ARG A 146 -23.13 7.86 -0.41
C ARG A 146 -23.72 9.16 0.14
N LEU A 147 -23.01 9.86 1.01
CA LEU A 147 -23.50 11.12 1.60
C LEU A 147 -23.74 12.19 0.52
N PRO A 148 -24.68 13.11 0.74
CA PRO A 148 -24.84 14.32 -0.07
C PRO A 148 -23.52 15.11 -0.15
N LEU A 149 -23.30 15.81 -1.27
CA LEU A 149 -22.04 16.49 -1.55
C LEU A 149 -21.53 17.39 -0.41
N PRO A 150 -22.34 18.24 0.24
CA PRO A 150 -21.86 19.09 1.34
C PRO A 150 -21.34 18.29 2.53
N LEU A 151 -22.09 17.26 2.96
CA LEU A 151 -21.70 16.41 4.09
C LEU A 151 -20.46 15.58 3.76
N ARG A 152 -20.36 15.09 2.53
CA ARG A 152 -19.19 14.36 2.05
C ARG A 152 -17.94 15.25 2.04
N ARG A 153 -18.06 16.49 1.53
CA ARG A 153 -16.95 17.46 1.55
C ARG A 153 -16.53 17.82 2.98
N PHE A 154 -17.46 17.94 3.90
CA PHE A 154 -17.18 18.17 5.30
C PHE A 154 -16.44 16.98 5.95
N ALA A 155 -16.89 15.74 5.69
CA ALA A 155 -16.21 14.54 6.17
C ALA A 155 -14.76 14.45 5.65
N TRP A 156 -14.54 14.77 4.36
CA TRP A 156 -13.20 14.83 3.77
C TRP A 156 -12.35 15.96 4.39
N LEU A 157 -12.93 17.12 4.65
CA LEU A 157 -12.24 18.24 5.28
C LEU A 157 -11.68 17.85 6.65
N ILE A 158 -12.50 17.20 7.49
CA ILE A 158 -12.09 16.68 8.80
C ILE A 158 -11.01 15.60 8.61
N GLY A 159 -11.26 14.63 7.74
CA GLY A 159 -10.34 13.51 7.48
C GLY A 159 -8.96 13.96 6.99
N LEU A 160 -8.86 15.08 6.27
CA LEU A 160 -7.60 15.57 5.72
C LEU A 160 -6.79 16.46 6.67
N ASN A 161 -7.45 17.16 7.58
CA ASN A 161 -6.81 18.24 8.33
C ASN A 161 -6.46 17.89 9.77
N PHE A 162 -7.09 16.86 10.37
CA PHE A 162 -6.72 16.35 11.69
C PHE A 162 -5.83 15.11 11.58
N GLY A 163 -4.65 15.13 12.22
CA GLY A 163 -3.64 14.07 12.10
C GLY A 163 -4.17 12.67 12.37
N ARG A 164 -4.89 12.46 13.47
CA ARG A 164 -5.49 11.17 13.83
C ARG A 164 -6.50 10.69 12.78
N GLN A 165 -7.36 11.58 12.28
CA GLN A 165 -8.37 11.23 11.27
C GLN A 165 -7.70 10.96 9.93
N ARG A 166 -6.71 11.78 9.55
CA ARG A 166 -5.93 11.56 8.33
C ARG A 166 -5.26 10.19 8.33
N ALA A 167 -4.64 9.79 9.45
CA ALA A 167 -4.05 8.47 9.62
C ALA A 167 -5.09 7.34 9.49
N ASN A 168 -6.25 7.50 10.08
CA ASN A 168 -7.32 6.50 10.04
C ASN A 168 -7.90 6.29 8.64
N PHE A 169 -8.04 7.36 7.84
CA PHE A 169 -8.67 7.32 6.53
C PHE A 169 -7.66 7.01 5.40
N PHE A 170 -6.42 7.50 5.50
CA PHE A 170 -5.47 7.45 4.39
C PHE A 170 -4.18 6.68 4.71
N GLY A 171 -4.00 6.24 5.97
CA GLY A 171 -2.80 5.54 6.41
C GLY A 171 -1.56 6.43 6.48
N SER A 172 -0.43 5.81 6.80
CA SER A 172 0.90 6.44 6.74
C SER A 172 1.56 6.28 5.38
N PHE A 173 1.19 5.25 4.62
CA PHE A 173 1.63 5.06 3.24
C PHE A 173 0.62 4.25 2.45
N VAL A 174 0.71 4.38 1.13
CA VAL A 174 -0.11 3.65 0.15
C VAL A 174 0.80 2.76 -0.69
N VAL A 175 0.37 1.53 -0.97
CA VAL A 175 1.01 0.66 -1.95
C VAL A 175 0.06 0.44 -3.12
N THR A 176 0.55 0.67 -4.33
CA THR A 176 -0.20 0.46 -5.57
C THR A 176 0.69 -0.11 -6.66
N SER A 177 0.11 -0.82 -7.61
CA SER A 177 0.84 -1.33 -8.77
C SER A 177 -0.12 -1.73 -9.88
N VAL A 178 0.34 -1.61 -11.10
CA VAL A 178 -0.31 -2.12 -12.32
C VAL A 178 0.54 -3.22 -12.98
N ALA A 179 1.56 -3.73 -12.28
CA ALA A 179 2.44 -4.78 -12.77
C ALA A 179 1.71 -6.08 -13.15
N ALA A 180 0.59 -6.39 -12.50
CA ALA A 180 -0.26 -7.53 -12.85
C ALA A 180 -0.84 -7.45 -14.28
N TYR A 181 -0.89 -6.24 -14.85
CA TYR A 181 -1.33 -5.99 -16.24
C TYR A 181 -0.14 -5.84 -17.19
N GLY A 182 1.07 -6.18 -16.77
CA GLY A 182 2.29 -6.03 -17.58
C GLY A 182 2.76 -4.59 -17.77
N ALA A 183 2.16 -3.63 -17.05
CA ALA A 183 2.53 -2.22 -17.12
C ALA A 183 3.65 -1.87 -16.14
N GLY A 184 4.35 -0.77 -16.41
CA GLY A 184 5.38 -0.22 -15.54
C GLY A 184 4.82 0.39 -14.26
N GLU A 185 5.65 1.15 -13.57
CA GLU A 185 5.29 1.84 -12.34
C GLU A 185 4.28 2.96 -12.57
N LEU A 186 3.41 3.18 -11.59
CA LEU A 186 2.33 4.15 -11.64
C LEU A 186 2.65 5.35 -10.74
N HIS A 187 2.54 6.56 -11.27
CA HIS A 187 2.62 7.80 -10.50
C HIS A 187 1.24 8.19 -9.92
N ALA A 188 0.72 7.33 -9.04
CA ALA A 188 -0.61 7.51 -8.45
C ALA A 188 -0.72 8.76 -7.58
N LEU A 189 -1.96 9.26 -7.41
CA LEU A 189 -2.31 10.29 -6.45
C LEU A 189 -3.15 9.68 -5.32
N SER A 190 -2.86 10.08 -4.09
CA SER A 190 -3.60 9.68 -2.90
C SER A 190 -3.45 10.75 -1.82
N PRO A 191 -4.42 10.95 -0.93
CA PRO A 191 -4.26 11.85 0.22
C PRO A 191 -3.25 11.34 1.28
N GLY A 192 -2.75 10.11 1.16
CA GLY A 192 -1.69 9.58 2.04
C GLY A 192 -0.36 10.31 1.85
N PRO A 193 0.51 10.34 2.89
CA PRO A 193 1.76 11.10 2.85
C PRO A 193 2.84 10.48 1.96
N PHE A 194 2.87 9.15 1.87
CA PHE A 194 3.82 8.40 1.04
C PHE A 194 3.05 7.42 0.15
N ILE A 195 3.46 7.30 -1.11
CA ILE A 195 2.88 6.39 -2.08
C ILE A 195 4.02 5.60 -2.70
N LEU A 196 4.05 4.31 -2.45
CA LEU A 196 4.98 3.38 -3.08
C LEU A 196 4.29 2.72 -4.26
N SER A 197 4.87 2.83 -5.43
CA SER A 197 4.47 2.12 -6.64
C SER A 197 5.62 1.27 -7.14
N TYR A 198 5.32 0.09 -7.68
CA TYR A 198 6.32 -0.80 -8.27
C TYR A 198 5.83 -1.35 -9.61
N GLY A 199 6.77 -1.55 -10.52
CA GLY A 199 6.56 -2.11 -11.84
C GLY A 199 6.71 -3.62 -11.90
N VAL A 200 6.82 -4.15 -13.11
CA VAL A 200 7.14 -5.58 -13.38
C VAL A 200 8.60 -5.87 -13.07
N VAL A 201 8.87 -7.10 -12.63
CA VAL A 201 10.24 -7.58 -12.49
C VAL A 201 10.83 -7.78 -13.88
N LYS A 202 11.99 -7.18 -14.11
CA LYS A 202 12.73 -7.24 -15.37
C LYS A 202 13.60 -8.49 -15.47
N GLN A 203 14.10 -8.78 -16.69
CA GLN A 203 14.99 -9.93 -16.93
C GLN A 203 16.32 -9.83 -16.18
N ASP A 204 16.81 -8.64 -15.90
CA ASP A 204 18.01 -8.36 -15.10
C ASP A 204 17.79 -8.48 -13.59
N GLN A 205 16.62 -9.01 -13.18
CA GLN A 205 16.22 -9.20 -11.79
C GLN A 205 16.08 -7.89 -11.01
N THR A 206 15.77 -6.80 -11.70
CA THR A 206 15.41 -5.52 -11.09
C THR A 206 13.91 -5.27 -11.15
N VAL A 207 13.43 -4.40 -10.27
CA VAL A 207 12.07 -3.86 -10.27
C VAL A 207 12.15 -2.35 -10.08
N ASP A 208 11.51 -1.59 -10.97
CA ASP A 208 11.42 -0.15 -10.79
C ASP A 208 10.45 0.17 -9.65
N VAL A 209 10.91 0.98 -8.71
CA VAL A 209 10.10 1.44 -7.58
C VAL A 209 10.10 2.95 -7.55
N VAL A 210 8.90 3.51 -7.43
CA VAL A 210 8.67 4.95 -7.27
C VAL A 210 8.13 5.19 -5.87
N ILE A 211 8.74 6.11 -5.14
CA ILE A 211 8.16 6.69 -3.94
C ILE A 211 7.76 8.13 -4.24
N ARG A 212 6.48 8.44 -4.07
CA ARG A 212 5.95 9.80 -4.07
C ARG A 212 5.63 10.20 -2.64
N TRP A 213 5.98 11.41 -2.27
CA TRP A 213 5.74 11.86 -0.90
C TRP A 213 5.32 13.33 -0.82
N ASP A 214 4.62 13.66 0.24
CA ASP A 214 4.28 15.02 0.62
C ASP A 214 5.56 15.75 1.05
N HIS A 215 6.06 16.66 0.21
CA HIS A 215 7.35 17.33 0.46
C HIS A 215 7.37 18.22 1.72
N ARG A 216 6.21 18.47 2.33
CA ARG A 216 6.14 19.15 3.64
C ARG A 216 6.63 18.28 4.80
N ILE A 217 6.80 16.97 4.57
CA ILE A 217 7.17 16.01 5.60
C ILE A 217 8.66 15.66 5.53
N SER A 218 9.22 15.56 4.32
CA SER A 218 10.57 15.08 4.13
C SER A 218 11.19 15.55 2.81
N ASP A 219 12.52 15.49 2.76
CA ASP A 219 13.34 15.80 1.60
C ASP A 219 13.76 14.57 0.80
N ALA A 220 14.22 14.77 -0.43
CA ALA A 220 14.62 13.72 -1.36
C ALA A 220 15.76 12.83 -0.83
N ALA A 221 16.68 13.40 -0.04
CA ALA A 221 17.80 12.64 0.53
C ALA A 221 17.33 11.50 1.44
N LEU A 222 16.27 11.71 2.26
CA LEU A 222 15.68 10.66 3.07
C LEU A 222 15.05 9.58 2.21
N ILE A 223 14.33 9.95 1.15
CA ILE A 223 13.69 9.01 0.23
C ILE A 223 14.73 8.17 -0.53
N ALA A 224 15.84 8.76 -0.93
CA ALA A 224 16.96 8.02 -1.55
C ALA A 224 17.53 6.96 -0.59
N ARG A 225 17.76 7.31 0.67
CA ARG A 225 18.17 6.34 1.71
C ARG A 225 17.10 5.27 1.97
N THR A 226 15.82 5.66 1.96
CA THR A 226 14.69 4.75 2.10
C THR A 226 14.66 3.70 0.99
N LEU A 227 14.88 4.10 -0.27
CA LEU A 227 14.95 3.15 -1.41
C LEU A 227 16.14 2.18 -1.26
N ASN A 228 17.33 2.67 -0.83
CA ASN A 228 18.48 1.81 -0.55
C ASN A 228 18.18 0.79 0.55
N ARG A 229 17.48 1.23 1.60
CA ARG A 229 17.11 0.36 2.72
C ARG A 229 16.02 -0.62 2.32
N LEU A 230 15.05 -0.19 1.52
CA LEU A 230 13.99 -1.05 1.00
C LEU A 230 14.58 -2.20 0.16
N GLU A 231 15.55 -1.93 -0.72
CA GLU A 231 16.27 -2.95 -1.49
C GLU A 231 16.95 -3.96 -0.58
N ARG A 232 17.61 -3.49 0.48
CA ARG A 232 18.25 -4.37 1.47
C ARG A 232 17.22 -5.25 2.17
N VAL A 233 16.16 -4.67 2.72
CA VAL A 233 15.09 -5.40 3.44
C VAL A 233 14.44 -6.46 2.56
N LEU A 234 14.19 -6.16 1.28
CA LEU A 234 13.66 -7.13 0.32
C LEU A 234 14.56 -8.35 0.18
N ASN A 235 15.87 -8.16 0.09
CA ASN A 235 16.84 -9.22 -0.14
C ASN A 235 17.33 -9.92 1.14
N THR A 236 17.07 -9.35 2.31
CA THR A 236 17.50 -9.93 3.61
C THR A 236 16.29 -10.42 4.40
N GLU A 237 15.56 -9.55 5.11
CA GLU A 237 14.51 -9.91 6.04
C GLU A 237 13.34 -10.62 5.34
N ILE A 238 12.87 -10.09 4.20
CA ILE A 238 11.78 -10.72 3.45
C ILE A 238 12.21 -12.03 2.85
N ALA A 239 13.40 -12.09 2.25
CA ALA A 239 13.94 -13.34 1.71
C ALA A 239 14.18 -14.40 2.81
N ALA A 240 14.64 -14.01 4.00
CA ALA A 240 14.80 -14.90 5.14
C ALA A 240 13.45 -15.44 5.65
N GLU A 241 12.41 -14.59 5.77
CA GLU A 241 11.07 -15.01 6.16
C GLU A 241 10.50 -16.05 5.19
N LEU A 242 10.69 -15.86 3.88
CA LEU A 242 10.25 -16.82 2.85
C LEU A 242 10.97 -18.18 2.96
N ARG A 243 12.28 -18.18 3.22
CA ARG A 243 13.06 -19.42 3.42
C ARG A 243 12.66 -20.12 4.72
N GLY A 244 12.44 -19.39 5.81
CA GLY A 244 12.00 -19.93 7.09
C GLY A 244 10.60 -20.56 7.04
N ALA A 245 9.67 -19.95 6.33
CA ALA A 245 8.35 -20.51 6.11
C ALA A 245 8.36 -21.86 5.39
N ARG A 246 9.30 -22.05 4.44
CA ARG A 246 9.51 -23.35 3.78
C ARG A 246 9.98 -24.45 4.74
N GLN A 247 10.98 -24.13 5.58
CA GLN A 247 11.51 -25.11 6.55
C GLN A 247 10.46 -25.59 7.56
N GLN A 248 9.48 -24.74 7.90
CA GLN A 248 8.36 -25.11 8.77
C GLN A 248 7.30 -25.94 8.05
N ALA A 249 7.19 -25.84 6.73
CA ALA A 249 6.23 -26.60 5.92
C ALA A 249 6.76 -27.99 5.51
N GLU A 250 8.07 -28.22 5.55
CA GLU A 250 8.65 -29.55 5.29
C GLU A 250 8.37 -30.47 6.48
N PRO A 251 7.77 -31.69 6.28
CA PRO A 251 7.50 -32.63 7.36
C PRO A 251 8.85 -33.01 8.00
N LYS A 252 8.94 -32.91 9.34
CA LYS A 252 10.10 -33.39 10.08
C LYS A 252 10.33 -34.86 9.72
N PRO A 253 11.57 -35.26 9.37
CA PRO A 253 11.84 -36.66 9.10
C PRO A 253 11.44 -37.48 10.32
N VAL A 254 10.58 -38.47 10.09
CA VAL A 254 10.19 -39.44 11.10
C VAL A 254 11.49 -40.12 11.55
N ARG A 255 11.91 -39.88 12.80
CA ARG A 255 13.01 -40.64 13.38
C ARG A 255 12.61 -42.12 13.33
N ALA A 256 13.31 -42.90 12.49
CA ALA A 256 13.21 -44.35 12.55
C ALA A 256 13.54 -44.78 13.96
N VAL A 257 12.56 -45.32 14.68
CA VAL A 257 12.78 -46.01 15.95
C VAL A 257 13.57 -47.28 15.59
N ALA A 258 14.86 -47.28 15.91
CA ALA A 258 15.66 -48.48 15.83
C ALA A 258 15.13 -49.47 16.88
N THR A 259 14.57 -50.60 16.42
CA THR A 259 14.25 -51.78 17.20
C THR A 259 15.55 -52.54 17.48
#